data_9a0c1ea3debe1c030d3e4f28ff4bbbba
#
_entry.id   9a0c1ea3debe1c030d3e4f28ff4bbbba
#
_cell.length_a   1.000
_cell.length_b   1.000
_cell.length_c   1.000
_cell.angle_alpha   90.00
_cell.angle_beta   90.00
_cell.angle_gamma   90.00
#
_symmetry.space_group_name_H-M   'P 1'
#
loop_
_entity.id
_entity.type
_entity.pdbx_description
1 polymer ?
#
loop_
_entity_poly.entity_id
_entity_poly.type
_entity_poly.pdbx_seq_one_letter_code
_entity_poly.pdbx_strand_id
1 'polypeptide(L)'
;MIEKIKHEKYKILKRNIIEDSDFTKETMFILICAMIIASIGLNTNSVAVIIGAMLISPLMSPIQSLGLGLSNGNLKRVYVSLFRLGIFILISVVSSTFYFLVSPINDATPQILARTYPTLWDVLIAIFGGTAGVIGKTEEDGGNVVPGVAIATALMPPLCVVGFGIAHGNLKIFLGAGYLFIINVFFIMIATLVGLIVYSGNIFEAGHKISIKKQIIFYIVSLIIIIPSIYTATTLVQDTARENSLKKFISRELKNHYVFDNSINKKDKTVTLKIVGDAFKKQDIEKLEKKLEKYKLLKNYKLKIQQLSNEKYLTAQDLSKYLNEEKIKENAEDVSLPLKNENQTILENDLKTVENILYKNFSNNISEVKIGKLIDANNNENFVVLVVGNETMTDEISEKIKNLEFNTEKKYEIIIEKNKQEKVNAISKENQK
;
A
#
# COMPACT_ATOMS: atom_id res chain seq x y z
N MET A 1 -28.91 -22.36 -30.18
CA MET A 1 -27.85 -23.13 -29.45
C MET A 1 -27.16 -22.30 -28.37
N ILE A 2 -26.60 -21.13 -28.69
CA ILE A 2 -25.85 -20.27 -27.76
C ILE A 2 -26.72 -19.81 -26.55
N GLU A 3 -27.97 -19.40 -26.79
CA GLU A 3 -28.87 -18.97 -25.71
C GLU A 3 -29.22 -20.11 -24.72
N LYS A 4 -29.39 -21.35 -25.25
CA LYS A 4 -29.68 -22.51 -24.43
C LYS A 4 -28.49 -22.86 -23.52
N ILE A 5 -27.26 -22.77 -24.05
CA ILE A 5 -26.02 -22.97 -23.28
C ILE A 5 -25.86 -21.88 -22.19
N LYS A 6 -26.12 -20.62 -22.53
CA LYS A 6 -26.06 -19.53 -21.54
C LYS A 6 -27.07 -19.73 -20.41
N HIS A 7 -28.28 -20.16 -20.72
CA HIS A 7 -29.32 -20.38 -19.73
C HIS A 7 -29.00 -21.57 -18.80
N GLU A 8 -28.41 -22.64 -19.33
CA GLU A 8 -27.91 -23.75 -18.50
C GLU A 8 -26.78 -23.30 -17.57
N LYS A 9 -25.77 -22.60 -18.11
CA LYS A 9 -24.67 -22.03 -17.29
C LYS A 9 -25.18 -21.07 -16.22
N TYR A 10 -26.21 -20.27 -16.51
CA TYR A 10 -26.85 -19.43 -15.51
C TYR A 10 -27.50 -20.22 -14.37
N LYS A 11 -28.19 -21.32 -14.68
CA LYS A 11 -28.80 -22.19 -13.65
C LYS A 11 -27.76 -22.82 -12.76
N ILE A 12 -26.66 -23.31 -13.33
CA ILE A 12 -25.55 -23.90 -12.59
C ILE A 12 -24.92 -22.84 -11.69
N LEU A 13 -24.58 -21.68 -12.25
CA LEU A 13 -24.02 -20.54 -11.51
C LEU A 13 -24.89 -20.13 -10.32
N LYS A 14 -26.20 -19.97 -10.54
CA LYS A 14 -27.16 -19.62 -9.50
C LYS A 14 -27.23 -20.66 -8.39
N ARG A 15 -27.26 -21.96 -8.76
CA ARG A 15 -27.26 -23.07 -7.82
C ARG A 15 -25.97 -23.06 -6.98
N ASN A 16 -24.82 -23.01 -7.61
CA ASN A 16 -23.53 -23.04 -6.93
C ASN A 16 -23.34 -21.83 -5.99
N ILE A 17 -23.78 -20.61 -6.39
CA ILE A 17 -23.76 -19.45 -5.49
C ILE A 17 -24.66 -19.65 -4.27
N ILE A 18 -25.81 -20.29 -4.44
CA ILE A 18 -26.77 -20.53 -3.34
C ILE A 18 -26.21 -21.57 -2.38
N GLU A 19 -25.74 -22.69 -2.89
CA GLU A 19 -25.17 -23.80 -2.09
C GLU A 19 -23.94 -23.33 -1.29
N ASP A 20 -23.00 -22.64 -1.93
CA ASP A 20 -21.81 -22.13 -1.25
C ASP A 20 -22.11 -21.02 -0.23
N SER A 21 -23.29 -20.38 -0.34
CA SER A 21 -23.68 -19.34 0.62
C SER A 21 -24.26 -19.90 1.92
N ASP A 22 -24.32 -21.21 2.09
CA ASP A 22 -24.82 -21.81 3.32
C ASP A 22 -23.91 -21.54 4.51
N PHE A 23 -24.53 -21.04 5.58
CA PHE A 23 -23.87 -20.57 6.77
C PHE A 23 -23.91 -21.68 7.85
N THR A 24 -22.85 -22.49 7.86
CA THR A 24 -22.74 -23.59 8.81
C THR A 24 -21.70 -23.29 9.90
N LYS A 25 -21.74 -24.05 11.00
CA LYS A 25 -20.76 -23.93 12.08
C LYS A 25 -19.34 -24.30 11.58
N GLU A 26 -19.28 -25.27 10.72
CA GLU A 26 -18.04 -25.74 10.08
C GLU A 26 -17.39 -24.63 9.25
N THR A 27 -18.20 -23.93 8.45
CA THR A 27 -17.74 -22.78 7.64
C THR A 27 -17.16 -21.67 8.51
N MET A 28 -17.79 -21.38 9.67
CA MET A 28 -17.27 -20.38 10.61
C MET A 28 -15.94 -20.84 11.23
N PHE A 29 -15.83 -22.11 11.61
CA PHE A 29 -14.59 -22.65 12.19
C PHE A 29 -13.45 -22.62 11.17
N ILE A 30 -13.73 -23.02 9.93
CA ILE A 30 -12.75 -22.92 8.82
C ILE A 30 -12.30 -21.48 8.64
N LEU A 31 -13.22 -20.50 8.69
CA LEU A 31 -12.88 -19.08 8.58
C LEU A 31 -11.94 -18.65 9.72
N ILE A 32 -12.21 -19.04 10.97
CA ILE A 32 -11.35 -18.71 12.12
C ILE A 32 -9.94 -19.27 11.89
N CYS A 33 -9.83 -20.55 11.52
CA CYS A 33 -8.55 -21.18 11.23
C CYS A 33 -7.80 -20.46 10.09
N ALA A 34 -8.51 -20.17 9.01
CA ALA A 34 -7.96 -19.45 7.86
C ALA A 34 -7.43 -18.06 8.26
N MET A 35 -8.20 -17.30 9.07
CA MET A 35 -7.79 -15.97 9.53
C MET A 35 -6.56 -16.01 10.43
N ILE A 36 -6.46 -17.02 11.31
CA ILE A 36 -5.27 -17.21 12.17
C ILE A 36 -4.05 -17.54 11.30
N ILE A 37 -4.17 -18.49 10.36
CA ILE A 37 -3.07 -18.88 9.45
C ILE A 37 -2.62 -17.69 8.61
N ALA A 38 -3.55 -16.90 8.07
CA ALA A 38 -3.21 -15.69 7.30
C ALA A 38 -2.51 -14.64 8.17
N SER A 39 -2.96 -14.45 9.41
CA SER A 39 -2.34 -13.52 10.35
C SER A 39 -0.91 -13.97 10.72
N ILE A 40 -0.68 -15.29 10.89
CA ILE A 40 0.67 -15.85 11.02
C ILE A 40 1.51 -15.54 9.79
N GLY A 41 0.97 -15.79 8.59
CA GLY A 41 1.67 -15.52 7.34
C GLY A 41 2.03 -14.04 7.15
N LEU A 42 1.14 -13.12 7.52
CA LEU A 42 1.39 -11.68 7.51
C LEU A 42 2.49 -11.30 8.50
N ASN A 43 2.43 -11.84 9.70
CA ASN A 43 3.37 -11.54 10.78
C ASN A 43 4.79 -12.10 10.52
N THR A 44 4.87 -13.28 9.89
CA THR A 44 6.13 -13.91 9.48
C THR A 44 6.62 -13.50 8.10
N ASN A 45 5.94 -12.53 7.46
CA ASN A 45 6.24 -12.08 6.09
C ASN A 45 6.26 -13.22 5.04
N SER A 46 5.47 -14.28 5.26
CA SER A 46 5.42 -15.47 4.40
C SER A 46 4.26 -15.43 3.41
N VAL A 47 4.54 -15.06 2.17
CA VAL A 47 3.53 -15.01 1.09
C VAL A 47 2.90 -16.39 0.85
N ALA A 48 3.67 -17.48 0.96
CA ALA A 48 3.17 -18.84 0.75
C ALA A 48 2.11 -19.23 1.78
N VAL A 49 2.33 -18.91 3.06
CA VAL A 49 1.35 -19.17 4.14
C VAL A 49 0.09 -18.33 3.95
N ILE A 50 0.23 -17.08 3.56
CA ILE A 50 -0.90 -16.19 3.25
C ILE A 50 -1.76 -16.80 2.12
N ILE A 51 -1.13 -17.23 1.02
CA ILE A 51 -1.83 -17.86 -0.11
C ILE A 51 -2.53 -19.15 0.33
N GLY A 52 -1.87 -20.01 1.10
CA GLY A 52 -2.46 -21.24 1.64
C GLY A 52 -3.73 -20.98 2.46
N ALA A 53 -3.69 -19.97 3.33
CA ALA A 53 -4.86 -19.55 4.12
C ALA A 53 -6.03 -19.06 3.24
N MET A 54 -5.72 -18.32 2.18
CA MET A 54 -6.73 -17.78 1.25
C MET A 54 -7.51 -18.89 0.52
N LEU A 55 -6.85 -20.03 0.23
CA LEU A 55 -7.47 -21.18 -0.45
C LEU A 55 -8.63 -21.78 0.32
N ILE A 56 -8.59 -21.74 1.65
CA ILE A 56 -9.60 -22.32 2.51
C ILE A 56 -10.65 -21.33 3.00
N SER A 57 -10.51 -20.04 2.65
CA SER A 57 -11.38 -18.97 3.16
C SER A 57 -12.75 -18.91 2.45
N PRO A 58 -13.87 -18.94 3.17
CA PRO A 58 -15.22 -18.87 2.60
C PRO A 58 -15.73 -17.43 2.36
N LEU A 59 -14.89 -16.40 2.47
CA LEU A 59 -15.29 -14.98 2.40
C LEU A 59 -15.96 -14.56 1.08
N MET A 60 -15.71 -15.30 -0.01
CA MET A 60 -16.25 -14.99 -1.32
C MET A 60 -17.77 -15.20 -1.43
N SER A 61 -18.28 -16.25 -0.78
CA SER A 61 -19.65 -16.75 -0.97
C SER A 61 -20.75 -15.72 -0.61
N PRO A 62 -20.71 -15.00 0.52
CA PRO A 62 -21.71 -13.99 0.84
C PRO A 62 -21.67 -12.79 -0.15
N ILE A 63 -20.53 -12.45 -0.71
CA ILE A 63 -20.38 -11.34 -1.67
C ILE A 63 -21.02 -11.71 -3.01
N GLN A 64 -20.79 -12.92 -3.49
CA GLN A 64 -21.45 -13.42 -4.70
C GLN A 64 -22.96 -13.59 -4.54
N SER A 65 -23.40 -14.08 -3.37
CA SER A 65 -24.83 -14.16 -3.03
C SER A 65 -25.50 -12.78 -2.96
N LEU A 66 -24.75 -11.75 -2.53
CA LEU A 66 -25.19 -10.36 -2.57
C LEU A 66 -25.37 -9.88 -4.02
N GLY A 67 -24.39 -10.14 -4.90
CA GLY A 67 -24.49 -9.87 -6.33
C GLY A 67 -25.67 -10.59 -6.99
N LEU A 68 -25.94 -11.85 -6.62
CA LEU A 68 -27.11 -12.61 -7.10
C LEU A 68 -28.41 -12.00 -6.59
N GLY A 69 -28.49 -11.57 -5.34
CA GLY A 69 -29.65 -10.87 -4.80
C GLY A 69 -29.96 -9.59 -5.55
N LEU A 70 -28.92 -8.84 -5.90
CA LEU A 70 -29.02 -7.61 -6.68
C LEU A 70 -29.47 -7.89 -8.12
N SER A 71 -28.89 -8.87 -8.81
CA SER A 71 -29.23 -9.20 -10.20
C SER A 71 -30.70 -9.64 -10.35
N ASN A 72 -31.24 -10.33 -9.35
CA ASN A 72 -32.58 -10.85 -9.35
C ASN A 72 -33.60 -9.89 -8.68
N GLY A 73 -33.21 -8.73 -8.19
CA GLY A 73 -34.05 -7.80 -7.45
C GLY A 73 -34.59 -8.37 -6.14
N ASN A 74 -33.95 -9.41 -5.58
CA ASN A 74 -34.40 -10.08 -4.36
C ASN A 74 -33.81 -9.41 -3.12
N LEU A 75 -34.51 -8.39 -2.60
CA LEU A 75 -34.06 -7.61 -1.42
C LEU A 75 -33.89 -8.49 -0.17
N LYS A 76 -34.70 -9.55 -0.01
CA LYS A 76 -34.54 -10.47 1.12
C LYS A 76 -33.20 -11.19 1.06
N ARG A 77 -32.79 -11.64 -0.14
CA ARG A 77 -31.45 -12.25 -0.34
C ARG A 77 -30.33 -11.23 -0.11
N VAL A 78 -30.47 -10.01 -0.61
CA VAL A 78 -29.50 -8.93 -0.37
C VAL A 78 -29.30 -8.71 1.12
N TYR A 79 -30.39 -8.57 1.89
CA TYR A 79 -30.33 -8.39 3.34
C TYR A 79 -29.63 -9.56 4.05
N VAL A 80 -30.05 -10.80 3.73
CA VAL A 80 -29.47 -12.01 4.33
C VAL A 80 -27.98 -12.12 3.99
N SER A 81 -27.59 -11.85 2.74
CA SER A 81 -26.17 -11.91 2.32
C SER A 81 -25.34 -10.83 2.99
N LEU A 82 -25.88 -9.62 3.13
CA LEU A 82 -25.20 -8.52 3.84
C LEU A 82 -25.03 -8.84 5.32
N PHE A 83 -26.03 -9.41 5.96
CA PHE A 83 -25.95 -9.84 7.36
C PHE A 83 -24.89 -10.95 7.55
N ARG A 84 -24.87 -11.95 6.66
CA ARG A 84 -23.85 -13.02 6.68
C ARG A 84 -22.45 -12.46 6.46
N LEU A 85 -22.28 -11.54 5.50
CA LEU A 85 -21.01 -10.84 5.28
C LEU A 85 -20.56 -10.09 6.53
N GLY A 86 -21.47 -9.39 7.21
CA GLY A 86 -21.18 -8.71 8.48
C GLY A 86 -20.70 -9.66 9.57
N ILE A 87 -21.29 -10.85 9.71
CA ILE A 87 -20.84 -11.86 10.65
C ILE A 87 -19.43 -12.38 10.25
N PHE A 88 -19.18 -12.63 8.96
CA PHE A 88 -17.89 -13.09 8.49
C PHE A 88 -16.81 -12.03 8.75
N ILE A 89 -17.09 -10.75 8.52
CA ILE A 89 -16.18 -9.65 8.85
C ILE A 89 -15.90 -9.64 10.35
N LEU A 90 -16.92 -9.73 11.19
CA LEU A 90 -16.77 -9.73 12.65
C LEU A 90 -15.88 -10.88 13.13
N ILE A 91 -16.18 -12.12 12.71
CA ILE A 91 -15.39 -13.30 13.04
C ILE A 91 -13.93 -13.12 12.57
N SER A 92 -13.73 -12.65 11.35
CA SER A 92 -12.41 -12.43 10.77
C SER A 92 -11.59 -11.43 11.57
N VAL A 93 -12.18 -10.27 11.86
CA VAL A 93 -11.51 -9.20 12.60
C VAL A 93 -11.21 -9.65 14.04
N VAL A 94 -12.18 -10.30 14.72
CA VAL A 94 -11.97 -10.79 16.08
C VAL A 94 -10.85 -11.84 16.14
N SER A 95 -10.87 -12.83 15.24
CA SER A 95 -9.85 -13.89 15.19
C SER A 95 -8.47 -13.33 14.91
N SER A 96 -8.36 -12.40 13.98
CA SER A 96 -7.11 -11.75 13.62
C SER A 96 -6.61 -10.83 14.76
N THR A 97 -7.47 -10.02 15.35
CA THR A 97 -7.13 -9.17 16.49
C THR A 97 -6.62 -10.01 17.67
N PHE A 98 -7.31 -11.12 17.98
CA PHE A 98 -6.89 -12.04 19.03
C PHE A 98 -5.49 -12.59 18.76
N TYR A 99 -5.21 -13.03 17.53
CA TYR A 99 -3.88 -13.52 17.15
C TYR A 99 -2.80 -12.44 17.36
N PHE A 100 -3.03 -11.22 16.87
CA PHE A 100 -2.03 -10.15 16.98
C PHE A 100 -1.84 -9.62 18.40
N LEU A 101 -2.84 -9.74 19.28
CA LEU A 101 -2.70 -9.43 20.70
C LEU A 101 -1.82 -10.45 21.45
N VAL A 102 -1.85 -11.72 21.03
CA VAL A 102 -1.07 -12.79 21.66
C VAL A 102 0.31 -12.94 21.03
N SER A 103 0.50 -12.47 19.81
CA SER A 103 1.76 -12.58 19.08
C SER A 103 2.86 -11.72 19.74
N PRO A 104 4.09 -12.27 19.90
CA PRO A 104 5.22 -11.51 20.41
C PRO A 104 5.81 -10.52 19.37
N ILE A 105 5.43 -10.64 18.08
CA ILE A 105 5.94 -9.80 16.99
C ILE A 105 4.97 -8.65 16.78
N ASN A 106 5.40 -7.43 17.16
CA ASN A 106 4.58 -6.23 17.13
C ASN A 106 4.83 -5.33 15.90
N ASP A 107 5.90 -5.60 15.15
CA ASP A 107 6.27 -4.77 14.02
C ASP A 107 5.41 -5.05 12.77
N ALA A 108 5.05 -3.99 12.07
CA ALA A 108 4.31 -4.11 10.83
C ALA A 108 5.22 -4.57 9.68
N THR A 109 5.07 -5.82 9.26
CA THR A 109 5.83 -6.38 8.15
C THR A 109 5.50 -5.69 6.81
N PRO A 110 6.35 -5.82 5.78
CA PRO A 110 6.06 -5.33 4.43
C PRO A 110 4.73 -5.84 3.88
N GLN A 111 4.32 -7.08 4.19
CA GLN A 111 3.03 -7.64 3.78
C GLN A 111 1.84 -6.95 4.46
N ILE A 112 1.98 -6.55 5.73
CA ILE A 112 0.97 -5.77 6.44
C ILE A 112 0.87 -4.36 5.84
N LEU A 113 2.00 -3.68 5.66
CA LEU A 113 2.04 -2.32 5.11
C LEU A 113 1.50 -2.25 3.68
N ALA A 114 1.77 -3.25 2.85
CA ALA A 114 1.24 -3.33 1.48
C ALA A 114 -0.29 -3.37 1.42
N ARG A 115 -0.99 -3.72 2.51
CA ARG A 115 -2.45 -3.80 2.60
C ARG A 115 -3.10 -2.60 3.30
N THR A 116 -2.33 -1.57 3.61
CA THR A 116 -2.83 -0.34 4.25
C THR A 116 -3.21 0.76 3.27
N TYR A 117 -2.79 0.65 2.01
CA TYR A 117 -3.07 1.64 0.98
C TYR A 117 -3.64 0.94 -0.27
N PRO A 118 -4.91 1.23 -0.64
CA PRO A 118 -5.48 0.70 -1.86
C PRO A 118 -4.76 1.25 -3.09
N THR A 119 -4.58 0.40 -4.09
CA THR A 119 -3.95 0.74 -5.36
C THR A 119 -4.90 0.45 -6.53
N LEU A 120 -4.60 1.01 -7.71
CA LEU A 120 -5.34 0.67 -8.93
C LEU A 120 -5.28 -0.85 -9.22
N TRP A 121 -4.15 -1.47 -8.88
CA TRP A 121 -3.95 -2.90 -9.11
C TRP A 121 -4.90 -3.76 -8.27
N ASP A 122 -5.21 -3.35 -7.04
CA ASP A 122 -6.17 -4.06 -6.18
C ASP A 122 -7.56 -4.03 -6.80
N VAL A 123 -7.98 -2.90 -7.37
CA VAL A 123 -9.25 -2.78 -8.10
C VAL A 123 -9.30 -3.72 -9.31
N LEU A 124 -8.23 -3.77 -10.10
CA LEU A 124 -8.15 -4.66 -11.26
C LEU A 124 -8.17 -6.13 -10.82
N ILE A 125 -7.44 -6.48 -9.76
CA ILE A 125 -7.45 -7.83 -9.19
C ILE A 125 -8.87 -8.20 -8.72
N ALA A 126 -9.58 -7.28 -8.07
CA ALA A 126 -10.95 -7.51 -7.61
C ALA A 126 -11.93 -7.73 -8.79
N ILE A 127 -11.81 -6.95 -9.86
CA ILE A 127 -12.66 -7.08 -11.06
C ILE A 127 -12.36 -8.40 -11.78
N PHE A 128 -11.11 -8.66 -12.12
CA PHE A 128 -10.74 -9.87 -12.86
C PHE A 128 -10.92 -11.12 -12.01
N GLY A 129 -10.57 -11.07 -10.72
CA GLY A 129 -10.82 -12.14 -9.77
C GLY A 129 -12.30 -12.44 -9.60
N GLY A 130 -13.13 -11.40 -9.43
CA GLY A 130 -14.58 -11.53 -9.37
C GLY A 130 -15.17 -12.15 -10.64
N THR A 131 -14.70 -11.73 -11.82
CA THR A 131 -15.12 -12.29 -13.11
C THR A 131 -14.71 -13.75 -13.24
N ALA A 132 -13.46 -14.09 -12.90
CA ALA A 132 -12.97 -15.47 -12.88
C ALA A 132 -13.78 -16.35 -11.93
N GLY A 133 -14.13 -15.83 -10.74
CA GLY A 133 -14.96 -16.53 -9.77
C GLY A 133 -16.38 -16.83 -10.26
N VAL A 134 -16.96 -15.94 -11.07
CA VAL A 134 -18.25 -16.17 -11.71
C VAL A 134 -18.14 -17.27 -12.78
N ILE A 135 -17.11 -17.17 -13.64
CA ILE A 135 -16.89 -18.14 -14.73
C ILE A 135 -16.64 -19.54 -14.13
N GLY A 136 -15.79 -19.65 -13.09
CA GLY A 136 -15.51 -20.93 -12.44
C GLY A 136 -16.75 -21.61 -11.86
N LYS A 137 -17.71 -20.83 -11.37
CA LYS A 137 -18.99 -21.36 -10.84
C LYS A 137 -20.02 -21.72 -11.92
N THR A 138 -19.72 -21.51 -13.21
CA THR A 138 -20.60 -21.98 -14.31
C THR A 138 -20.36 -23.43 -14.68
N GLU A 139 -19.33 -24.08 -14.14
CA GLU A 139 -19.04 -25.50 -14.39
C GLU A 139 -19.76 -26.39 -13.36
N GLU A 140 -20.15 -27.62 -13.79
CA GLU A 140 -20.97 -28.55 -12.96
C GLU A 140 -20.21 -29.05 -11.74
N ASP A 141 -18.92 -29.34 -11.91
CA ASP A 141 -18.09 -29.88 -10.82
C ASP A 141 -17.70 -28.86 -9.75
N GLY A 142 -18.24 -27.64 -9.79
CA GLY A 142 -18.13 -26.59 -8.75
C GLY A 142 -16.72 -26.34 -8.20
N GLY A 143 -15.76 -27.05 -8.69
CA GLY A 143 -14.52 -27.39 -8.02
C GLY A 143 -13.31 -26.64 -8.50
N ASN A 144 -13.43 -25.58 -9.25
CA ASN A 144 -12.23 -24.82 -9.56
C ASN A 144 -11.90 -23.87 -8.38
N VAL A 145 -11.13 -24.39 -7.44
CA VAL A 145 -10.46 -23.69 -6.35
C VAL A 145 -9.72 -22.44 -6.86
N VAL A 146 -9.22 -22.49 -8.10
CA VAL A 146 -8.41 -21.43 -8.73
C VAL A 146 -9.12 -20.06 -8.79
N PRO A 147 -10.40 -19.92 -9.23
CA PRO A 147 -11.05 -18.61 -9.21
C PRO A 147 -11.30 -18.07 -7.80
N GLY A 148 -11.53 -18.96 -6.84
CA GLY A 148 -11.70 -18.59 -5.43
C GLY A 148 -10.45 -17.96 -4.83
N VAL A 149 -9.27 -18.45 -5.25
CA VAL A 149 -7.96 -17.92 -4.81
C VAL A 149 -7.79 -16.45 -5.22
N ALA A 150 -8.07 -16.12 -6.47
CA ALA A 150 -7.89 -14.74 -6.96
C ALA A 150 -8.77 -13.74 -6.19
N ILE A 151 -9.98 -14.12 -5.80
CA ILE A 151 -10.87 -13.28 -4.99
C ILE A 151 -10.42 -13.24 -3.52
N ALA A 152 -10.03 -14.38 -2.97
CA ALA A 152 -9.59 -14.46 -1.59
C ALA A 152 -8.31 -13.62 -1.34
N THR A 153 -7.42 -13.48 -2.34
CA THR A 153 -6.24 -12.62 -2.27
C THR A 153 -6.59 -11.15 -2.03
N ALA A 154 -7.74 -10.71 -2.52
CA ALA A 154 -8.21 -9.34 -2.38
C ALA A 154 -8.96 -9.07 -1.06
N LEU A 155 -9.53 -10.10 -0.41
CA LEU A 155 -10.45 -9.92 0.71
C LEU A 155 -9.82 -10.24 2.07
N MET A 156 -9.13 -11.36 2.16
CA MET A 156 -8.70 -11.91 3.45
C MET A 156 -7.56 -11.12 4.09
N PRO A 157 -6.45 -10.79 3.40
CA PRO A 157 -5.36 -10.06 4.02
C PRO A 157 -5.74 -8.67 4.55
N PRO A 158 -6.56 -7.86 3.84
CA PRO A 158 -7.03 -6.60 4.38
C PRO A 158 -7.77 -6.75 5.71
N LEU A 159 -8.63 -7.77 5.88
CA LEU A 159 -9.33 -8.01 7.15
C LEU A 159 -8.36 -8.42 8.28
N CYS A 160 -7.34 -9.22 7.98
CA CYS A 160 -6.29 -9.52 8.95
C CYS A 160 -5.55 -8.25 9.38
N VAL A 161 -5.26 -7.36 8.44
CA VAL A 161 -4.56 -6.09 8.73
C VAL A 161 -5.45 -5.10 9.49
N VAL A 162 -6.78 -5.15 9.29
CA VAL A 162 -7.74 -4.44 10.17
C VAL A 162 -7.58 -4.93 11.62
N GLY A 163 -7.51 -6.26 11.83
CA GLY A 163 -7.27 -6.84 13.15
C GLY A 163 -5.91 -6.44 13.75
N PHE A 164 -4.86 -6.38 12.94
CA PHE A 164 -3.56 -5.83 13.36
C PHE A 164 -3.67 -4.37 13.81
N GLY A 165 -4.37 -3.53 13.04
CA GLY A 165 -4.60 -2.13 13.37
C GLY A 165 -5.32 -1.94 14.70
N ILE A 166 -6.31 -2.79 15.02
CA ILE A 166 -7.02 -2.80 16.31
C ILE A 166 -6.08 -3.24 17.43
N ALA A 167 -5.38 -4.35 17.25
CA ALA A 167 -4.50 -4.93 18.28
C ALA A 167 -3.39 -3.95 18.73
N HIS A 168 -2.86 -3.14 17.79
CA HIS A 168 -1.79 -2.18 18.07
C HIS A 168 -2.28 -0.72 18.21
N GLY A 169 -3.59 -0.47 18.24
CA GLY A 169 -4.16 0.88 18.34
C GLY A 169 -3.81 1.80 17.18
N ASN A 170 -3.44 1.26 16.02
CA ASN A 170 -3.01 2.04 14.86
C ASN A 170 -4.19 2.36 13.92
N LEU A 171 -4.79 3.53 14.11
CA LEU A 171 -5.96 3.97 13.35
C LEU A 171 -5.68 4.11 11.83
N LYS A 172 -4.44 4.46 11.44
CA LYS A 172 -4.10 4.59 10.00
C LYS A 172 -4.13 3.22 9.31
N ILE A 173 -3.55 2.20 9.95
CA ILE A 173 -3.57 0.83 9.43
C ILE A 173 -5.00 0.29 9.41
N PHE A 174 -5.75 0.47 10.49
CA PHE A 174 -7.16 0.06 10.59
C PHE A 174 -8.02 0.64 9.47
N LEU A 175 -7.99 1.97 9.30
CA LEU A 175 -8.81 2.65 8.29
C LEU A 175 -8.33 2.33 6.86
N GLY A 176 -7.03 2.28 6.63
CA GLY A 176 -6.48 2.00 5.30
C GLY A 176 -6.83 0.60 4.82
N ALA A 177 -6.64 -0.41 5.66
CA ALA A 177 -6.96 -1.80 5.34
C ALA A 177 -8.49 -2.04 5.25
N GLY A 178 -9.27 -1.42 6.14
CA GLY A 178 -10.73 -1.47 6.08
C GLY A 178 -11.27 -0.86 4.79
N TYR A 179 -10.70 0.26 4.36
CA TYR A 179 -11.06 0.90 3.11
C TYR A 179 -10.70 0.03 1.89
N LEU A 180 -9.51 -0.57 1.87
CA LEU A 180 -9.11 -1.53 0.82
C LEU A 180 -10.08 -2.71 0.75
N PHE A 181 -10.48 -3.27 1.89
CA PHE A 181 -11.46 -4.36 1.94
C PHE A 181 -12.80 -3.94 1.33
N ILE A 182 -13.34 -2.77 1.70
CA ILE A 182 -14.62 -2.27 1.18
C ILE A 182 -14.58 -2.09 -0.34
N ILE A 183 -13.49 -1.53 -0.87
CA ILE A 183 -13.30 -1.38 -2.31
C ILE A 183 -13.33 -2.74 -3.00
N ASN A 184 -12.59 -3.71 -2.49
CA ASN A 184 -12.50 -5.03 -3.09
C ASN A 184 -13.85 -5.77 -3.06
N VAL A 185 -14.56 -5.74 -1.92
CA VAL A 185 -15.94 -6.29 -1.82
C VAL A 185 -16.84 -5.69 -2.89
N PHE A 186 -16.77 -4.38 -3.06
CA PHE A 186 -17.61 -3.68 -4.02
C PHE A 186 -17.32 -4.08 -5.46
N PHE A 187 -16.06 -4.11 -5.87
CA PHE A 187 -15.70 -4.46 -7.26
C PHE A 187 -15.94 -5.94 -7.56
N ILE A 188 -15.73 -6.84 -6.60
CA ILE A 188 -16.08 -8.27 -6.73
C ILE A 188 -17.61 -8.44 -6.87
N MET A 189 -18.39 -7.71 -6.08
CA MET A 189 -19.84 -7.72 -6.16
C MET A 189 -20.32 -7.23 -7.54
N ILE A 190 -19.75 -6.13 -8.06
CA ILE A 190 -20.06 -5.64 -9.41
C ILE A 190 -19.68 -6.68 -10.48
N ALA A 191 -18.48 -7.26 -10.40
CA ALA A 191 -18.06 -8.29 -11.34
C ALA A 191 -19.01 -9.47 -11.33
N THR A 192 -19.48 -9.89 -10.16
CA THR A 192 -20.50 -10.94 -10.00
C THR A 192 -21.83 -10.53 -10.61
N LEU A 193 -22.30 -9.32 -10.35
CA LEU A 193 -23.54 -8.78 -10.91
C LEU A 193 -23.49 -8.75 -12.44
N VAL A 194 -22.41 -8.21 -13.01
CA VAL A 194 -22.22 -8.14 -14.47
C VAL A 194 -22.16 -9.54 -15.08
N GLY A 195 -21.43 -10.46 -14.47
CA GLY A 195 -21.36 -11.84 -14.94
C GLY A 195 -22.73 -12.53 -14.93
N LEU A 196 -23.51 -12.36 -13.87
CA LEU A 196 -24.88 -12.89 -13.80
C LEU A 196 -25.79 -12.30 -14.89
N ILE A 197 -25.69 -11.00 -15.16
CA ILE A 197 -26.46 -10.35 -16.23
C ILE A 197 -26.06 -10.90 -17.62
N VAL A 198 -24.75 -11.09 -17.86
CA VAL A 198 -24.25 -11.62 -19.14
C VAL A 198 -24.76 -13.05 -19.40
N TYR A 199 -24.86 -13.88 -18.36
CA TYR A 199 -25.37 -15.25 -18.49
C TYR A 199 -26.91 -15.34 -18.49
N SER A 200 -27.62 -14.50 -17.75
CA SER A 200 -29.08 -14.49 -17.69
C SER A 200 -29.73 -13.86 -18.93
N GLY A 201 -28.99 -12.96 -19.61
CA GLY A 201 -29.54 -12.18 -20.72
C GLY A 201 -30.53 -11.07 -20.32
N ASN A 202 -30.94 -11.02 -19.05
CA ASN A 202 -31.88 -10.04 -18.50
C ASN A 202 -31.44 -9.54 -17.13
N ILE A 203 -31.62 -8.25 -16.86
CA ILE A 203 -31.27 -7.61 -15.58
C ILE A 203 -32.21 -8.09 -14.46
N PHE A 204 -33.44 -8.57 -14.82
CA PHE A 204 -34.39 -9.13 -13.87
C PHE A 204 -34.93 -10.43 -14.45
N GLU A 205 -34.75 -11.55 -13.76
CA GLU A 205 -35.40 -12.79 -14.10
C GLU A 205 -36.92 -12.58 -13.98
N ALA A 206 -37.60 -12.56 -15.12
CA ALA A 206 -39.02 -12.28 -15.25
C ALA A 206 -39.86 -13.37 -14.57
N GLY A 207 -40.20 -13.19 -13.33
CA GLY A 207 -41.11 -14.09 -12.60
C GLY A 207 -41.84 -13.41 -11.46
N HIS A 208 -41.25 -12.39 -10.86
CA HIS A 208 -41.91 -11.61 -9.82
C HIS A 208 -42.17 -10.20 -10.37
N LYS A 209 -43.44 -9.82 -10.50
CA LYS A 209 -43.83 -8.41 -10.66
C LYS A 209 -43.38 -7.65 -9.42
N ILE A 210 -42.09 -7.22 -9.45
CA ILE A 210 -41.54 -6.41 -8.36
C ILE A 210 -42.29 -5.09 -8.39
N SER A 211 -42.93 -4.72 -7.26
CA SER A 211 -43.58 -3.43 -7.12
C SER A 211 -42.64 -2.30 -7.53
N ILE A 212 -43.11 -1.33 -8.30
CA ILE A 212 -42.36 -0.15 -8.77
C ILE A 212 -41.59 0.50 -7.61
N LYS A 213 -42.18 0.55 -6.40
CA LYS A 213 -41.51 1.07 -5.20
C LYS A 213 -40.23 0.28 -4.84
N LYS A 214 -40.27 -1.04 -4.95
CA LYS A 214 -39.09 -1.89 -4.67
C LYS A 214 -38.00 -1.76 -5.76
N GLN A 215 -38.39 -1.57 -7.01
CA GLN A 215 -37.44 -1.28 -8.10
C GLN A 215 -36.76 0.07 -7.89
N ILE A 216 -37.51 1.11 -7.52
CA ILE A 216 -36.97 2.44 -7.22
C ILE A 216 -35.96 2.36 -6.05
N ILE A 217 -36.33 1.67 -4.96
CA ILE A 217 -35.40 1.47 -3.81
C ILE A 217 -34.13 0.76 -4.26
N PHE A 218 -34.27 -0.28 -5.09
CA PHE A 218 -33.10 -0.99 -5.63
C PHE A 218 -32.18 -0.06 -6.44
N TYR A 219 -32.74 0.74 -7.36
CA TYR A 219 -31.93 1.68 -8.14
C TYR A 219 -31.26 2.75 -7.26
N ILE A 220 -31.99 3.26 -6.24
CA ILE A 220 -31.42 4.22 -5.29
C ILE A 220 -30.27 3.61 -4.50
N VAL A 221 -30.43 2.40 -3.96
CA VAL A 221 -29.37 1.71 -3.22
C VAL A 221 -28.16 1.42 -4.12
N SER A 222 -28.40 0.95 -5.34
CA SER A 222 -27.35 0.72 -6.33
C SER A 222 -26.60 2.03 -6.66
N LEU A 223 -27.33 3.13 -6.83
CA LEU A 223 -26.74 4.44 -7.12
C LEU A 223 -25.90 4.97 -5.96
N ILE A 224 -26.39 4.83 -4.72
CA ILE A 224 -25.67 5.19 -3.49
C ILE A 224 -24.35 4.42 -3.37
N ILE A 225 -24.31 3.18 -3.84
CA ILE A 225 -23.09 2.35 -3.82
C ILE A 225 -22.17 2.67 -5.02
N ILE A 226 -22.73 2.85 -6.22
CA ILE A 226 -21.96 3.06 -7.46
C ILE A 226 -21.26 4.43 -7.47
N ILE A 227 -21.94 5.50 -7.07
CA ILE A 227 -21.37 6.87 -7.15
C ILE A 227 -20.09 7.00 -6.30
N PRO A 228 -20.08 6.66 -5.00
CA PRO A 228 -18.85 6.74 -4.20
C PRO A 228 -17.73 5.85 -4.74
N SER A 229 -18.08 4.71 -5.32
CA SER A 229 -17.08 3.76 -5.83
C SER A 229 -16.43 4.22 -7.12
N ILE A 230 -17.20 4.82 -8.05
CA ILE A 230 -16.63 5.47 -9.24
C ILE A 230 -15.75 6.64 -8.81
N TYR A 231 -16.19 7.46 -7.85
CA TYR A 231 -15.41 8.56 -7.32
C TYR A 231 -14.08 8.07 -6.72
N THR A 232 -14.15 7.02 -5.90
CA THR A 232 -12.97 6.39 -5.29
C THR A 232 -12.03 5.81 -6.35
N ALA A 233 -12.56 5.07 -7.33
CA ALA A 233 -11.77 4.51 -8.41
C ALA A 233 -11.05 5.59 -9.24
N THR A 234 -11.75 6.66 -9.60
CA THR A 234 -11.15 7.78 -10.35
C THR A 234 -10.08 8.50 -9.54
N THR A 235 -10.31 8.71 -8.24
CA THR A 235 -9.31 9.30 -7.34
C THR A 235 -8.07 8.42 -7.26
N LEU A 236 -8.25 7.13 -7.10
CA LEU A 236 -7.17 6.14 -7.02
C LEU A 236 -6.32 6.10 -8.30
N VAL A 237 -6.98 6.09 -9.47
CA VAL A 237 -6.30 6.17 -10.77
C VAL A 237 -5.48 7.46 -10.87
N GLN A 238 -6.06 8.60 -10.49
CA GLN A 238 -5.36 9.87 -10.52
C GLN A 238 -4.16 9.90 -9.56
N ASP A 239 -4.29 9.30 -8.37
CA ASP A 239 -3.22 9.23 -7.38
C ASP A 239 -2.06 8.39 -7.88
N THR A 240 -2.34 7.19 -8.38
CA THR A 240 -1.33 6.32 -9.00
C THR A 240 -0.66 6.99 -10.20
N ALA A 241 -1.42 7.71 -11.01
CA ALA A 241 -0.89 8.45 -12.16
C ALA A 241 -0.01 9.64 -11.72
N ARG A 242 -0.34 10.32 -10.59
CA ARG A 242 0.51 11.36 -10.00
C ARG A 242 1.82 10.79 -9.47
N GLU A 243 1.76 9.70 -8.71
CA GLU A 243 2.96 9.02 -8.21
C GLU A 243 3.88 8.56 -9.36
N ASN A 244 3.32 7.97 -10.41
CA ASN A 244 4.08 7.59 -11.59
C ASN A 244 4.67 8.80 -12.32
N SER A 245 3.95 9.92 -12.36
CA SER A 245 4.45 11.18 -12.92
C SER A 245 5.61 11.74 -12.09
N LEU A 246 5.51 11.64 -10.76
CA LEU A 246 6.58 12.05 -9.85
C LEU A 246 7.81 11.15 -10.00
N LYS A 247 7.64 9.82 -10.07
CA LYS A 247 8.75 8.89 -10.33
C LYS A 247 9.45 9.18 -11.65
N LYS A 248 8.70 9.52 -12.71
CA LYS A 248 9.25 9.94 -14.01
C LYS A 248 9.99 11.27 -13.91
N PHE A 249 9.48 12.23 -13.16
CA PHE A 249 10.15 13.50 -12.89
C PHE A 249 11.48 13.27 -12.18
N ILE A 250 11.47 12.51 -11.07
CA ILE A 250 12.68 12.19 -10.31
C ILE A 250 13.73 11.52 -11.20
N SER A 251 13.35 10.48 -11.95
CA SER A 251 14.28 9.72 -12.79
C SER A 251 14.88 10.51 -13.96
N ARG A 252 14.19 11.56 -14.43
CA ARG A 252 14.65 12.37 -15.56
C ARG A 252 15.43 13.61 -15.15
N GLU A 253 14.92 14.31 -14.13
CA GLU A 253 15.42 15.64 -13.78
C GLU A 253 16.42 15.60 -12.60
N LEU A 254 16.44 14.53 -11.82
CA LEU A 254 17.27 14.36 -10.62
C LEU A 254 18.25 13.18 -10.74
N LYS A 255 18.77 12.91 -11.95
CA LYS A 255 19.65 11.76 -12.20
C LYS A 255 20.91 11.72 -11.33
N ASN A 256 21.44 12.89 -10.97
CA ASN A 256 22.68 13.04 -10.20
C ASN A 256 22.42 13.20 -8.69
N HIS A 257 21.17 13.05 -8.25
CA HIS A 257 20.79 13.20 -6.85
C HIS A 257 20.06 11.96 -6.39
N TYR A 258 20.35 11.49 -5.19
CA TYR A 258 19.63 10.38 -4.60
C TYR A 258 18.41 10.87 -3.84
N VAL A 259 17.21 10.52 -4.34
CA VAL A 259 15.93 10.82 -3.67
C VAL A 259 15.57 9.61 -2.83
N PHE A 260 15.72 9.71 -1.51
CA PHE A 260 15.46 8.58 -0.60
C PHE A 260 14.01 8.55 -0.08
N ASP A 261 13.30 9.69 -0.13
CA ASP A 261 11.89 9.77 0.23
C ASP A 261 11.17 10.81 -0.61
N ASN A 262 9.91 10.55 -0.92
CA ASN A 262 9.06 11.50 -1.63
C ASN A 262 7.61 11.40 -1.15
N SER A 263 6.94 12.53 -1.07
CA SER A 263 5.54 12.60 -0.68
C SER A 263 4.77 13.66 -1.46
N ILE A 264 3.48 13.39 -1.72
CA ILE A 264 2.57 14.31 -2.40
C ILE A 264 1.48 14.70 -1.42
N ASN A 265 1.47 15.95 -0.98
CA ASN A 265 0.37 16.51 -0.20
C ASN A 265 -0.67 17.13 -1.15
N LYS A 266 -1.83 16.49 -1.24
CA LYS A 266 -2.92 16.89 -2.13
C LYS A 266 -3.65 18.14 -1.65
N LYS A 267 -3.77 18.33 -0.32
CA LYS A 267 -4.47 19.48 0.28
C LYS A 267 -3.71 20.76 -0.03
N ASP A 268 -2.42 20.76 0.20
CA ASP A 268 -1.55 21.92 0.03
C ASP A 268 -0.94 22.01 -1.37
N LYS A 269 -1.24 21.03 -2.23
CA LYS A 269 -0.65 20.88 -3.57
C LYS A 269 0.88 20.99 -3.54
N THR A 270 1.53 20.24 -2.66
CA THR A 270 2.97 20.29 -2.46
C THR A 270 3.58 18.89 -2.70
N VAL A 271 4.65 18.85 -3.46
CA VAL A 271 5.51 17.68 -3.62
C VAL A 271 6.74 17.90 -2.75
N THR A 272 6.95 17.05 -1.77
CA THR A 272 8.16 17.09 -0.93
C THR A 272 9.09 15.98 -1.39
N LEU A 273 10.34 16.35 -1.68
CA LEU A 273 11.42 15.42 -2.02
C LEU A 273 12.51 15.53 -0.96
N LYS A 274 12.91 14.40 -0.39
CA LYS A 274 14.08 14.31 0.48
C LYS A 274 15.24 13.77 -0.35
N ILE A 275 16.30 14.56 -0.47
CA ILE A 275 17.38 14.33 -1.46
C ILE A 275 18.73 14.37 -0.77
N VAL A 276 19.62 13.47 -1.20
CA VAL A 276 21.06 13.51 -0.87
C VAL A 276 21.82 13.84 -2.14
N GLY A 277 22.76 14.75 -2.06
CA GLY A 277 23.59 15.18 -3.20
C GLY A 277 24.00 16.65 -3.12
N ASP A 278 24.46 17.20 -4.26
CA ASP A 278 24.92 18.56 -4.35
C ASP A 278 23.82 19.56 -3.99
N ALA A 279 24.18 20.63 -3.27
CA ALA A 279 23.24 21.62 -2.79
C ALA A 279 22.55 22.38 -3.94
N PHE A 280 21.19 22.36 -3.95
CA PHE A 280 20.41 23.15 -4.88
C PHE A 280 20.42 24.64 -4.51
N LYS A 281 20.78 25.49 -5.46
CA LYS A 281 20.59 26.92 -5.34
C LYS A 281 19.11 27.27 -5.58
N LYS A 282 18.64 28.36 -5.03
CA LYS A 282 17.25 28.82 -5.19
C LYS A 282 16.80 28.87 -6.66
N GLN A 283 17.70 29.30 -7.55
CA GLN A 283 17.46 29.33 -9.01
C GLN A 283 17.26 27.94 -9.62
N ASP A 284 17.92 26.91 -9.08
CA ASP A 284 17.80 25.55 -9.60
C ASP A 284 16.49 24.90 -9.13
N ILE A 285 16.04 25.23 -7.92
CA ILE A 285 14.70 24.83 -7.43
C ILE A 285 13.60 25.45 -8.30
N GLU A 286 13.71 26.73 -8.63
CA GLU A 286 12.75 27.41 -9.54
C GLU A 286 12.74 26.80 -10.95
N LYS A 287 13.90 26.37 -11.46
CA LYS A 287 13.98 25.65 -12.74
C LYS A 287 13.33 24.26 -12.64
N LEU A 288 13.51 23.55 -11.52
CA LEU A 288 12.88 22.26 -11.28
C LEU A 288 11.36 22.40 -11.13
N GLU A 289 10.86 23.45 -10.48
CA GLU A 289 9.42 23.73 -10.43
C GLU A 289 8.83 23.94 -11.81
N LYS A 290 9.47 24.77 -12.66
CA LYS A 290 9.04 24.95 -14.06
C LYS A 290 9.07 23.67 -14.87
N LYS A 291 9.99 22.74 -14.56
CA LYS A 291 10.03 21.42 -15.18
C LYS A 291 8.91 20.52 -14.65
N LEU A 292 8.57 20.62 -13.35
CA LEU A 292 7.46 19.88 -12.73
C LEU A 292 6.11 20.25 -13.39
N GLU A 293 5.91 21.51 -13.78
CA GLU A 293 4.73 21.98 -14.50
C GLU A 293 4.48 21.28 -15.85
N LYS A 294 5.52 20.76 -16.50
CA LYS A 294 5.39 19.98 -17.73
C LYS A 294 4.68 18.63 -17.52
N TYR A 295 4.63 18.16 -16.28
CA TYR A 295 3.91 16.94 -15.92
C TYR A 295 2.45 17.28 -15.59
N LYS A 296 1.54 17.01 -16.52
CA LYS A 296 0.12 17.42 -16.51
C LYS A 296 -0.58 17.24 -15.14
N LEU A 297 -0.27 16.16 -14.43
CA LEU A 297 -0.88 15.82 -13.14
C LEU A 297 -0.23 16.52 -11.93
N LEU A 298 0.94 17.13 -12.12
CA LEU A 298 1.70 17.86 -11.10
C LEU A 298 1.83 19.35 -11.41
N LYS A 299 1.18 19.84 -12.48
CA LYS A 299 1.30 21.23 -12.97
C LYS A 299 1.04 22.31 -11.93
N ASN A 300 0.16 22.05 -10.95
CA ASN A 300 -0.22 23.02 -9.93
C ASN A 300 0.39 22.70 -8.55
N TYR A 301 1.43 21.86 -8.51
CA TYR A 301 2.09 21.48 -7.27
C TYR A 301 3.37 22.30 -7.09
N LYS A 302 3.58 22.81 -5.88
CA LYS A 302 4.84 23.44 -5.46
C LYS A 302 5.85 22.37 -5.09
N LEU A 303 7.12 22.60 -5.41
CA LEU A 303 8.20 21.68 -5.10
C LEU A 303 8.89 22.11 -3.78
N LYS A 304 8.83 21.26 -2.76
CA LYS A 304 9.59 21.43 -1.52
C LYS A 304 10.73 20.43 -1.50
N ILE A 305 11.96 20.90 -1.54
CA ILE A 305 13.16 20.05 -1.46
C ILE A 305 13.71 20.15 -0.04
N GLN A 306 13.84 19.01 0.61
CA GLN A 306 14.60 18.81 1.83
C GLN A 306 15.84 18.06 1.46
N GLN A 307 17.01 18.65 1.62
CA GLN A 307 18.24 18.00 1.19
C GLN A 307 19.27 17.89 2.31
N LEU A 308 20.00 16.78 2.28
CA LEU A 308 21.26 16.62 2.95
C LEU A 308 22.34 17.04 1.92
N SER A 309 23.02 18.16 2.15
CA SER A 309 24.07 18.62 1.23
C SER A 309 25.34 17.78 1.36
N ASN A 310 26.12 17.71 0.26
CA ASN A 310 27.43 17.08 0.26
C ASN A 310 28.50 17.87 1.04
N GLU A 311 28.20 19.10 1.45
CA GLU A 311 29.04 19.79 2.43
C GLU A 311 28.95 18.98 3.71
N LYS A 312 30.09 18.59 4.26
CA LYS A 312 30.24 17.72 5.43
C LYS A 312 29.41 18.18 6.64
N TYR A 313 28.88 19.40 6.59
CA TYR A 313 28.08 20.02 7.66
C TYR A 313 27.04 21.00 7.11
N LEU A 314 25.82 20.95 7.64
CA LEU A 314 24.83 22.02 7.50
C LEU A 314 25.34 23.25 8.26
N THR A 315 25.43 24.40 7.59
CA THR A 315 25.84 25.63 8.29
C THR A 315 24.69 26.12 9.17
N ALA A 316 25.04 26.78 10.29
CA ALA A 316 24.04 27.35 11.20
C ALA A 316 23.10 28.36 10.51
N GLN A 317 23.54 28.98 9.41
CA GLN A 317 22.72 29.85 8.58
C GLN A 317 21.65 29.12 7.78
N ASP A 318 21.91 27.91 7.31
CA ASP A 318 20.93 27.08 6.61
C ASP A 318 19.85 26.59 7.57
N LEU A 319 20.24 26.21 8.77
CA LEU A 319 19.34 25.78 9.83
C LEU A 319 18.43 26.92 10.31
N SER A 320 18.98 28.13 10.52
CA SER A 320 18.19 29.28 10.95
C SER A 320 17.16 29.76 9.91
N LYS A 321 17.45 29.55 8.63
CA LYS A 321 16.54 29.87 7.53
C LYS A 321 15.37 28.89 7.47
N TYR A 322 15.60 27.61 7.71
CA TYR A 322 14.54 26.59 7.80
C TYR A 322 13.67 26.79 9.04
N LEU A 323 14.25 27.13 10.18
CA LEU A 323 13.52 27.39 11.43
C LEU A 323 12.69 28.69 11.35
N ASN A 324 13.14 29.71 10.64
CA ASN A 324 12.40 30.95 10.49
C ASN A 324 11.22 30.88 9.50
N GLU A 325 11.26 29.98 8.50
CA GLU A 325 10.13 29.79 7.60
C GLU A 325 8.96 29.00 8.24
N GLU A 326 9.21 28.18 9.26
CA GLU A 326 8.16 27.52 10.06
C GLU A 326 7.62 28.38 11.21
N LYS A 327 8.43 29.27 11.79
CA LYS A 327 8.03 30.13 12.91
C LYS A 327 7.14 31.35 12.55
N ILE A 328 6.91 31.62 11.29
CA ILE A 328 5.99 32.71 10.87
C ILE A 328 4.50 32.36 11.10
N LYS A 329 4.18 31.18 11.59
CA LYS A 329 2.80 30.79 11.92
C LYS A 329 2.46 30.69 13.40
N GLU A 330 3.40 30.78 14.33
CA GLU A 330 3.11 30.87 15.77
C GLU A 330 4.07 31.82 16.48
N ASN A 331 3.51 32.93 16.87
CA ASN A 331 3.91 33.92 17.90
C ASN A 331 5.41 34.06 18.27
N ALA A 332 5.91 35.25 17.94
CA ALA A 332 7.16 35.78 18.42
C ALA A 332 7.15 35.96 19.95
N GLU A 333 8.08 35.32 20.62
CA GLU A 333 8.75 35.85 21.81
C GLU A 333 10.07 35.10 22.06
N ASP A 334 11.12 35.88 22.13
CA ASP A 334 12.51 35.64 22.52
C ASP A 334 12.97 34.25 22.94
N VAL A 335 13.84 33.63 22.16
CA VAL A 335 14.99 32.87 22.69
C VAL A 335 16.20 33.07 21.78
N SER A 336 17.07 33.93 22.16
CA SER A 336 18.47 33.99 21.71
C SER A 336 19.27 32.86 22.35
N LEU A 337 19.66 31.85 21.60
CA LEU A 337 20.58 30.80 22.05
C LEU A 337 21.92 30.92 21.31
N PRO A 338 23.04 30.87 22.04
CA PRO A 338 24.36 30.86 21.42
C PRO A 338 24.70 29.44 21.00
N LEU A 339 24.45 29.11 19.73
CA LEU A 339 24.88 27.84 19.13
C LEU A 339 26.15 28.06 18.33
N LYS A 340 27.28 27.99 18.98
CA LYS A 340 28.58 27.88 18.34
C LYS A 340 29.40 26.73 18.95
N ASN A 341 29.78 25.79 18.13
CA ASN A 341 30.95 24.88 18.21
C ASN A 341 30.81 23.49 18.88
N GLU A 342 29.94 23.20 19.85
CA GLU A 342 29.96 21.85 20.45
C GLU A 342 29.39 20.75 19.53
N ASN A 343 28.29 21.01 18.87
CA ASN A 343 27.63 19.99 18.02
C ASN A 343 28.42 19.65 16.74
N GLN A 344 29.21 20.57 16.20
CA GLN A 344 30.07 20.29 15.04
C GLN A 344 31.23 19.40 15.41
N THR A 345 31.84 19.64 16.57
CA THR A 345 32.97 18.84 17.07
C THR A 345 32.53 17.41 17.40
N ILE A 346 31.35 17.23 17.95
CA ILE A 346 30.77 15.90 18.26
C ILE A 346 30.53 15.13 16.96
N LEU A 347 29.89 15.73 15.95
CA LEU A 347 29.64 15.08 14.66
C LEU A 347 30.93 14.72 13.92
N GLU A 348 31.99 15.53 14.02
CA GLU A 348 33.30 15.22 13.43
C GLU A 348 33.98 14.03 14.09
N ASN A 349 33.90 13.94 15.41
CA ASN A 349 34.47 12.82 16.16
C ASN A 349 33.69 11.52 15.88
N ASP A 350 32.35 11.62 15.86
CA ASP A 350 31.48 10.51 15.54
C ASP A 350 31.71 10.02 14.11
N LEU A 351 31.87 10.92 13.12
CA LEU A 351 32.19 10.56 11.73
C LEU A 351 33.49 9.75 11.63
N LYS A 352 34.56 10.20 12.29
CA LYS A 352 35.82 9.47 12.32
C LYS A 352 35.68 8.09 12.96
N THR A 353 34.89 7.99 14.02
CA THR A 353 34.66 6.73 14.72
C THR A 353 33.88 5.76 13.82
N VAL A 354 32.82 6.22 13.16
CA VAL A 354 32.00 5.44 12.24
C VAL A 354 32.79 5.02 11.00
N GLU A 355 33.54 5.96 10.38
CA GLU A 355 34.40 5.67 9.25
C GLU A 355 35.46 4.59 9.60
N ASN A 356 36.12 4.71 10.74
CA ASN A 356 37.12 3.72 11.19
C ASN A 356 36.53 2.32 11.37
N ILE A 357 35.32 2.21 11.94
CA ILE A 357 34.65 0.92 12.15
C ILE A 357 34.21 0.32 10.81
N LEU A 358 33.64 1.13 9.93
CA LEU A 358 33.12 0.68 8.64
C LEU A 358 34.25 0.31 7.68
N TYR A 359 35.26 1.16 7.53
CA TYR A 359 36.40 0.86 6.62
C TYR A 359 37.28 -0.25 7.16
N LYS A 360 37.43 -0.41 8.47
CA LYS A 360 38.18 -1.54 9.05
C LYS A 360 37.58 -2.89 8.71
N ASN A 361 36.21 -2.98 8.69
CA ASN A 361 35.52 -4.25 8.51
C ASN A 361 35.02 -4.47 7.07
N PHE A 362 34.79 -3.41 6.29
CA PHE A 362 34.13 -3.46 4.98
C PHE A 362 34.77 -2.56 3.92
N SER A 363 36.08 -2.29 4.00
CA SER A 363 36.80 -1.39 3.09
C SER A 363 36.62 -1.73 1.60
N ASN A 364 36.49 -3.01 1.27
CA ASN A 364 36.30 -3.47 -0.11
C ASN A 364 34.87 -3.34 -0.62
N ASN A 365 33.92 -3.02 0.25
CA ASN A 365 32.49 -3.02 -0.06
C ASN A 365 31.87 -1.62 0.02
N ILE A 366 32.58 -0.66 0.60
CA ILE A 366 32.11 0.71 0.83
C ILE A 366 32.94 1.67 -0.01
N SER A 367 32.26 2.56 -0.74
CA SER A 367 32.91 3.65 -1.49
C SER A 367 32.91 4.95 -0.71
N GLU A 368 31.90 5.24 0.07
CA GLU A 368 31.78 6.50 0.82
C GLU A 368 30.91 6.33 2.06
N VAL A 369 31.22 7.09 3.12
CA VAL A 369 30.44 7.18 4.36
C VAL A 369 30.17 8.64 4.66
N LYS A 370 28.92 8.97 4.99
CA LYS A 370 28.50 10.33 5.37
C LYS A 370 27.65 10.29 6.63
N ILE A 371 27.81 11.28 7.50
CA ILE A 371 26.95 11.47 8.68
C ILE A 371 26.11 12.74 8.50
N GLY A 372 24.86 12.66 8.89
CA GLY A 372 23.96 13.79 8.84
C GLY A 372 22.94 13.76 9.96
N LYS A 373 22.24 14.89 10.14
CA LYS A 373 21.16 15.07 11.09
C LYS A 373 19.89 15.34 10.30
N LEU A 374 18.85 14.54 10.55
CA LEU A 374 17.49 14.75 10.04
C LEU A 374 16.64 15.36 11.15
N ILE A 375 15.90 16.40 10.83
CA ILE A 375 14.92 16.97 11.74
C ILE A 375 13.52 16.66 11.17
N ASP A 376 12.70 15.97 11.95
CA ASP A 376 11.33 15.65 11.56
C ASP A 376 10.38 16.87 11.67
N ALA A 377 9.15 16.73 11.20
CA ALA A 377 8.14 17.79 11.25
C ALA A 377 7.74 18.17 12.70
N ASN A 378 8.11 17.35 13.69
CA ASN A 378 7.85 17.57 15.12
C ASN A 378 9.10 18.08 15.87
N ASN A 379 10.13 18.52 15.12
CA ASN A 379 11.40 19.03 15.68
C ASN A 379 12.26 17.96 16.40
N ASN A 380 12.00 16.65 16.17
CA ASN A 380 12.86 15.60 16.68
C ASN A 380 14.08 15.44 15.80
N GLU A 381 15.24 15.34 16.42
CA GLU A 381 16.53 15.19 15.74
C GLU A 381 16.88 13.70 15.59
N ASN A 382 16.93 13.22 14.37
CA ASN A 382 17.39 11.88 14.04
C ASN A 382 18.77 11.98 13.36
N PHE A 383 19.73 11.25 13.89
CA PHE A 383 21.08 11.19 13.31
C PHE A 383 21.16 10.00 12.34
N VAL A 384 21.80 10.21 11.18
CA VAL A 384 21.81 9.23 10.09
C VAL A 384 23.25 9.05 9.60
N VAL A 385 23.63 7.79 9.38
CA VAL A 385 24.84 7.40 8.66
C VAL A 385 24.44 6.88 7.29
N LEU A 386 24.88 7.55 6.22
CA LEU A 386 24.72 7.08 4.85
C LEU A 386 25.98 6.32 4.45
N VAL A 387 25.81 5.04 4.10
CA VAL A 387 26.88 4.17 3.59
C VAL A 387 26.63 3.92 2.10
N VAL A 388 27.53 4.36 1.26
CA VAL A 388 27.48 4.10 -0.18
C VAL A 388 28.30 2.86 -0.48
N GLY A 389 27.64 1.78 -0.92
CA GLY A 389 28.26 0.52 -1.30
C GLY A 389 28.81 0.58 -2.72
N ASN A 390 29.92 -0.15 -2.97
CA ASN A 390 30.45 -0.40 -4.31
C ASN A 390 29.82 -1.68 -4.91
N GLU A 391 30.34 -2.15 -6.05
CA GLU A 391 29.86 -3.33 -6.78
C GLU A 391 29.89 -4.63 -5.97
N THR A 392 30.75 -4.72 -4.97
CA THR A 392 30.91 -5.90 -4.12
C THR A 392 29.94 -5.91 -2.92
N MET A 393 29.08 -4.89 -2.78
CA MET A 393 28.10 -4.79 -1.71
C MET A 393 26.94 -5.75 -1.91
N THR A 394 26.94 -6.87 -1.18
CA THR A 394 25.85 -7.86 -1.19
C THR A 394 24.75 -7.51 -0.19
N ASP A 395 23.59 -8.17 -0.29
CA ASP A 395 22.50 -7.99 0.66
C ASP A 395 22.90 -8.45 2.07
N GLU A 396 23.66 -9.53 2.17
CA GLU A 396 24.19 -10.04 3.45
C GLU A 396 25.14 -9.05 4.13
N ILE A 397 26.00 -8.38 3.36
CA ILE A 397 26.91 -7.35 3.88
C ILE A 397 26.09 -6.11 4.31
N SER A 398 25.10 -5.72 3.54
CA SER A 398 24.21 -4.61 3.89
C SER A 398 23.47 -4.85 5.20
N GLU A 399 23.02 -6.08 5.44
CA GLU A 399 22.34 -6.47 6.69
C GLU A 399 23.31 -6.46 7.88
N LYS A 400 24.54 -6.95 7.68
CA LYS A 400 25.58 -6.87 8.70
C LYS A 400 25.94 -5.43 9.08
N ILE A 401 26.01 -4.52 8.10
CA ILE A 401 26.28 -3.10 8.34
C ILE A 401 25.12 -2.44 9.09
N LYS A 402 23.88 -2.74 8.75
CA LYS A 402 22.68 -2.18 9.42
C LYS A 402 22.59 -2.56 10.91
N ASN A 403 23.12 -3.72 11.27
CA ASN A 403 23.12 -4.23 12.64
C ASN A 403 24.36 -3.82 13.45
N LEU A 404 25.22 -2.93 12.91
CA LEU A 404 26.36 -2.41 13.64
C LEU A 404 25.92 -1.37 14.68
N GLU A 405 26.41 -1.53 15.88
CA GLU A 405 26.34 -0.50 16.91
C GLU A 405 27.65 0.30 16.91
N PHE A 406 27.52 1.62 16.80
CA PHE A 406 28.65 2.53 16.89
C PHE A 406 28.78 3.04 18.33
N ASN A 407 29.99 3.02 18.87
CA ASN A 407 30.28 3.61 20.17
C ASN A 407 30.46 5.13 20.01
N THR A 408 29.35 5.82 19.70
CA THR A 408 29.26 7.25 19.42
C THR A 408 28.39 7.94 20.48
N GLU A 409 28.53 9.26 20.62
CA GLU A 409 27.71 10.04 21.56
C GLU A 409 26.24 10.08 21.16
N LYS A 410 25.95 9.90 19.87
CA LYS A 410 24.59 9.91 19.32
C LYS A 410 24.21 8.55 18.74
N LYS A 411 22.92 8.21 18.78
CA LYS A 411 22.38 7.05 18.08
C LYS A 411 22.14 7.40 16.61
N TYR A 412 22.66 6.56 15.70
CA TYR A 412 22.54 6.76 14.25
C TYR A 412 21.68 5.70 13.61
N GLU A 413 20.81 6.13 12.70
CA GLU A 413 20.11 5.25 11.76
C GLU A 413 20.98 5.03 10.53
N ILE A 414 21.20 3.76 10.14
CA ILE A 414 22.09 3.43 9.02
C ILE A 414 21.28 3.30 7.74
N ILE A 415 21.57 4.14 6.76
CA ILE A 415 21.01 4.08 5.41
C ILE A 415 22.10 3.57 4.46
N ILE A 416 21.78 2.53 3.67
CA ILE A 416 22.71 1.95 2.72
C ILE A 416 22.22 2.20 1.30
N GLU A 417 23.09 2.81 0.50
CA GLU A 417 22.89 3.01 -0.93
C GLU A 417 23.79 2.05 -1.72
N LYS A 418 23.21 1.27 -2.65
CA LYS A 418 23.98 0.42 -3.57
C LYS A 418 24.19 1.13 -4.88
N ASN A 419 25.44 1.24 -5.30
CA ASN A 419 25.79 1.83 -6.60
C ASN A 419 25.37 0.91 -7.75
N LYS A 420 24.30 1.28 -8.47
CA LYS A 420 23.70 0.48 -9.58
C LYS A 420 24.23 0.86 -10.97
N GLN A 421 25.28 1.67 -11.07
CA GLN A 421 25.63 2.33 -12.36
C GLN A 421 26.28 1.46 -13.45
N GLU A 422 26.65 0.20 -13.22
CA GLU A 422 27.35 -0.57 -14.27
C GLU A 422 26.58 -1.67 -15.00
N LYS A 423 25.40 -2.06 -14.57
CA LYS A 423 24.59 -3.03 -15.36
C LYS A 423 24.09 -2.49 -16.69
N VAL A 424 24.07 -1.18 -16.91
CA VAL A 424 23.64 -0.58 -18.19
C VAL A 424 24.74 -0.67 -19.25
N ASN A 425 26.01 -0.68 -18.87
CA ASN A 425 27.14 -0.76 -19.81
C ASN A 425 27.50 -2.19 -20.22
N ALA A 426 27.12 -3.20 -19.46
CA ALA A 426 27.30 -4.61 -19.83
C ALA A 426 26.31 -5.07 -20.90
N ILE A 427 25.04 -4.61 -20.81
CA ILE A 427 23.99 -4.95 -21.77
C ILE A 427 24.21 -4.25 -23.12
N SER A 428 24.84 -3.09 -23.16
CA SER A 428 25.17 -2.39 -24.41
C SER A 428 26.36 -3.01 -25.17
N LYS A 429 27.20 -3.79 -24.51
CA LYS A 429 28.33 -4.51 -25.15
C LYS A 429 27.96 -5.91 -25.65
N GLU A 430 26.91 -6.52 -25.12
CA GLU A 430 26.41 -7.82 -25.62
C GLU A 430 25.51 -7.69 -26.84
N ASN A 431 24.92 -6.52 -27.10
CA ASN A 431 24.13 -6.24 -28.29
C ASN A 431 24.92 -5.69 -29.49
N GLN A 432 26.27 -5.67 -29.41
CA GLN A 432 27.15 -5.29 -30.50
C GLN A 432 28.14 -6.41 -30.91
N LYS A 433 27.86 -7.63 -30.55
CA LYS A 433 28.47 -8.85 -31.12
C LYS A 433 27.34 -9.71 -31.70
#